data_945b9bf4ddeac6f3b018e549f5868975
#
_entry.id   945b9bf4ddeac6f3b018e549f5868975
#
_cell.length_a   1.000
_cell.length_b   1.000
_cell.length_c   1.000
_cell.angle_alpha   90.00
_cell.angle_beta   90.00
_cell.angle_gamma   90.00
#
_symmetry.space_group_name_H-M   'P 1'
#
loop_
_entity.id
_entity.type
_entity.pdbx_description
1 polymer ?
#
loop_
_entity_poly.entity_id
_entity_poly.type
_entity_poly.pdbx_seq_one_letter_code
_entity_poly.pdbx_strand_id
1 'polypeptide(L)'
;TSLANILRNDIYSPDRSLWDETVSLEAFFRMIAEGCFHKTFDLRFCNDHFGFEWHETFIDILVNNEGIPDRILLSSRNINDFRKAQIIETAVRSEYDYVIYIEASKNSYVMYTSGSESYSPPPIASYDYDGVVASYNRQYMAPELHEEMTEKLQIAHIEPILRKHGEYIVYGTMIENGVNREKKMRFSYYDREKNIWLMTRTDITEIKEERKQKKLLQEALQSANAANRAKTDFLSRMSHDIRTPINAIVGMTAIAG
;
A
#
# COMPACT_ATOMS: atom_id res chain seq x y z
N THR A 1 32.27 28.08 -22.58
CA THR A 1 31.48 27.71 -21.37
C THR A 1 30.04 27.91 -21.73
N SER A 2 29.43 26.84 -22.12
CA SER A 2 28.10 26.87 -22.72
C SER A 2 27.01 26.96 -21.66
N LEU A 3 25.85 27.43 -22.04
CA LEU A 3 24.60 27.40 -21.28
C LEU A 3 24.35 26.04 -20.63
N ALA A 4 24.74 24.94 -21.30
CA ALA A 4 24.65 23.57 -20.79
C ALA A 4 25.45 23.36 -19.47
N ASN A 5 26.61 24.00 -19.32
CA ASN A 5 27.39 23.89 -18.08
C ASN A 5 26.79 24.72 -16.93
N ILE A 6 26.10 25.79 -17.24
CA ILE A 6 25.38 26.58 -16.23
C ILE A 6 24.20 25.76 -15.70
N LEU A 7 23.37 25.24 -16.59
CA LEU A 7 22.21 24.41 -16.23
C LEU A 7 22.60 23.11 -15.53
N ARG A 8 23.78 22.54 -15.84
CA ARG A 8 24.30 21.34 -15.17
C ARG A 8 24.46 21.52 -13.66
N ASN A 9 24.80 22.72 -13.19
CA ASN A 9 24.95 22.99 -11.77
C ASN A 9 23.62 22.95 -11.01
N ASP A 10 22.53 23.27 -11.69
CA ASP A 10 21.19 23.25 -11.13
C ASP A 10 20.59 21.83 -11.12
N ILE A 11 21.27 20.86 -11.75
CA ILE A 11 20.83 19.46 -11.76
C ILE A 11 21.25 18.76 -10.48
N TYR A 12 20.31 18.00 -9.91
CA TYR A 12 20.57 17.17 -8.73
C TYR A 12 21.71 16.19 -8.98
N SER A 13 22.67 16.14 -8.05
CA SER A 13 23.97 15.49 -8.25
C SER A 13 23.92 14.07 -8.85
N PRO A 14 23.00 13.17 -8.42
CA PRO A 14 22.90 11.83 -9.01
C PRO A 14 22.49 11.78 -10.49
N ASP A 15 21.87 12.83 -11.02
CA ASP A 15 21.36 12.87 -12.40
C ASP A 15 22.34 13.56 -13.37
N ARG A 16 23.45 14.07 -12.87
CA ARG A 16 24.45 14.79 -13.70
C ARG A 16 25.11 13.92 -14.74
N SER A 17 25.30 12.62 -14.47
CA SER A 17 25.83 11.69 -15.49
C SER A 17 24.87 11.54 -16.65
N LEU A 18 23.56 11.41 -16.39
CA LEU A 18 22.56 11.34 -17.43
C LEU A 18 22.50 12.63 -18.28
N TRP A 19 22.63 13.79 -17.61
CA TRP A 19 22.76 15.07 -18.32
C TRP A 19 23.98 15.09 -19.23
N ASP A 20 25.16 14.76 -18.74
CA ASP A 20 26.42 14.78 -19.48
C ASP A 20 26.39 13.83 -20.68
N GLU A 21 25.77 12.65 -20.52
CA GLU A 21 25.58 11.68 -21.59
C GLU A 21 24.55 12.10 -22.65
N THR A 22 23.59 12.95 -22.28
CA THR A 22 22.44 13.29 -23.11
C THR A 22 22.58 14.68 -23.73
N VAL A 23 23.14 15.64 -22.97
CA VAL A 23 23.30 17.05 -23.38
C VAL A 23 24.78 17.36 -23.66
N SER A 24 25.32 16.69 -24.66
CA SER A 24 26.69 16.89 -25.15
C SER A 24 26.70 16.98 -26.68
N LEU A 25 27.74 17.60 -27.23
CA LEU A 25 27.89 17.64 -28.70
C LEU A 25 27.94 16.25 -29.32
N GLU A 26 28.59 15.30 -28.64
CA GLU A 26 28.69 13.90 -29.10
C GLU A 26 27.31 13.22 -29.12
N ALA A 27 26.47 13.48 -28.09
CA ALA A 27 25.11 12.96 -28.04
C ALA A 27 24.24 13.54 -29.16
N PHE A 28 24.36 14.83 -29.45
CA PHE A 28 23.62 15.48 -30.54
C PHE A 28 24.05 14.95 -31.91
N PHE A 29 25.34 14.79 -32.16
CA PHE A 29 25.81 14.17 -33.41
C PHE A 29 25.35 12.72 -33.58
N ARG A 30 25.31 11.97 -32.47
CA ARG A 30 24.76 10.59 -32.49
C ARG A 30 23.26 10.60 -32.81
N MET A 31 22.48 11.46 -32.19
CA MET A 31 21.05 11.61 -32.48
C MET A 31 20.81 11.93 -33.95
N ILE A 32 21.58 12.87 -34.52
CA ILE A 32 21.51 13.22 -35.96
C ILE A 32 21.86 12.03 -36.85
N ALA A 33 22.92 11.29 -36.50
CA ALA A 33 23.35 10.12 -37.28
C ALA A 33 22.32 8.98 -37.25
N GLU A 34 21.58 8.86 -36.16
CA GLU A 34 20.50 7.88 -35.96
C GLU A 34 19.15 8.36 -36.52
N GLY A 35 19.06 9.59 -37.05
CA GLY A 35 17.83 10.19 -37.53
C GLY A 35 16.85 10.53 -36.42
N CYS A 36 17.32 10.66 -35.17
CA CYS A 36 16.53 10.99 -34.00
C CYS A 36 16.60 12.50 -33.74
N PHE A 37 15.56 13.23 -34.11
CA PHE A 37 15.51 14.70 -34.00
C PHE A 37 14.77 15.18 -32.73
N HIS A 38 14.21 14.27 -31.94
CA HIS A 38 13.51 14.55 -30.70
C HIS A 38 13.88 13.52 -29.64
N LYS A 39 14.19 13.99 -28.43
CA LYS A 39 14.44 13.13 -27.27
C LYS A 39 13.85 13.73 -26.01
N THR A 40 13.22 12.89 -25.19
CA THR A 40 12.65 13.27 -23.90
C THR A 40 13.28 12.43 -22.80
N PHE A 41 13.54 13.06 -21.67
CA PHE A 41 14.06 12.38 -20.48
C PHE A 41 13.76 13.19 -19.22
N ASP A 42 13.65 12.51 -18.09
CA ASP A 42 13.35 13.12 -16.80
C ASP A 42 14.63 13.38 -16.02
N LEU A 43 14.71 14.55 -15.39
CA LEU A 43 15.80 14.95 -14.51
C LEU A 43 15.26 15.60 -13.24
N ARG A 44 16.08 15.60 -12.20
CA ARG A 44 15.82 16.36 -10.97
C ARG A 44 16.66 17.62 -10.98
N PHE A 45 15.98 18.75 -10.82
CA PHE A 45 16.64 20.03 -10.60
C PHE A 45 16.68 20.35 -9.11
N CYS A 46 17.78 20.95 -8.65
CA CYS A 46 17.92 21.37 -7.26
C CYS A 46 16.85 22.43 -6.90
N ASN A 47 16.27 22.27 -5.71
CA ASN A 47 15.31 23.21 -5.16
C ASN A 47 15.68 23.50 -3.70
N ASP A 48 15.75 24.77 -3.33
CA ASP A 48 16.16 25.22 -2.01
C ASP A 48 15.23 24.78 -0.87
N HIS A 49 13.97 24.47 -1.20
CA HIS A 49 12.96 24.09 -0.20
C HIS A 49 12.81 22.59 -0.01
N PHE A 50 12.98 21.78 -1.08
CA PHE A 50 12.69 20.35 -1.08
C PHE A 50 13.87 19.46 -1.49
N GLY A 51 15.05 20.07 -1.72
CA GLY A 51 16.23 19.38 -2.22
C GLY A 51 16.22 19.17 -3.74
N PHE A 52 15.11 18.80 -4.35
CA PHE A 52 14.96 18.72 -5.81
C PHE A 52 13.50 18.75 -6.27
N GLU A 53 13.30 19.06 -7.55
CA GLU A 53 12.04 18.94 -8.31
C GLU A 53 12.25 18.15 -9.59
N TRP A 54 11.25 17.35 -9.95
CA TRP A 54 11.26 16.61 -11.20
C TRP A 54 10.88 17.47 -12.39
N HIS A 55 11.71 17.38 -13.43
CA HIS A 55 11.50 18.04 -14.70
C HIS A 55 11.57 17.04 -15.85
N GLU A 56 10.61 17.10 -16.77
CA GLU A 56 10.68 16.45 -18.06
C GLU A 56 11.40 17.39 -19.02
N THR A 57 12.52 16.93 -19.58
CA THR A 57 13.41 17.71 -20.44
C THR A 57 13.32 17.20 -21.87
N PHE A 58 13.23 18.12 -22.79
CA PHE A 58 13.10 17.86 -24.22
C PHE A 58 14.33 18.41 -24.96
N ILE A 59 14.83 17.61 -25.90
CA ILE A 59 15.83 18.00 -26.88
C ILE A 59 15.17 17.91 -28.25
N ASP A 60 15.08 19.03 -28.95
CA ASP A 60 14.59 19.11 -30.30
C ASP A 60 15.70 19.61 -31.22
N ILE A 61 16.06 18.84 -32.24
CA ILE A 61 17.02 19.22 -33.26
C ILE A 61 16.22 19.77 -34.43
N LEU A 62 16.31 21.09 -34.62
CA LEU A 62 15.63 21.80 -35.68
C LEU A 62 16.47 21.76 -36.95
N VAL A 63 15.81 21.57 -38.09
CA VAL A 63 16.44 21.60 -39.43
C VAL A 63 16.08 22.87 -40.16
N ASN A 64 16.99 23.33 -41.01
CA ASN A 64 16.72 24.48 -41.89
C ASN A 64 15.84 24.07 -43.09
N ASN A 65 15.57 25.00 -44.03
CA ASN A 65 14.76 24.74 -45.22
C ASN A 65 15.35 23.70 -46.18
N GLU A 66 16.63 23.36 -46.01
CA GLU A 66 17.34 22.37 -46.83
C GLU A 66 17.39 20.98 -46.12
N GLY A 67 16.73 20.86 -44.95
CA GLY A 67 16.75 19.62 -44.16
C GLY A 67 18.05 19.41 -43.34
N ILE A 68 18.89 20.43 -43.23
CA ILE A 68 20.17 20.35 -42.51
C ILE A 68 19.94 20.78 -41.07
N PRO A 69 20.45 20.02 -40.05
CA PRO A 69 20.39 20.42 -38.65
C PRO A 69 21.03 21.81 -38.44
N ASP A 70 20.26 22.72 -37.87
CA ASP A 70 20.63 24.14 -37.72
C ASP A 70 20.70 24.58 -36.26
N ARG A 71 19.75 24.12 -35.44
CA ARG A 71 19.62 24.50 -34.04
C ARG A 71 19.22 23.33 -33.16
N ILE A 72 19.61 23.45 -31.89
CA ILE A 72 19.17 22.57 -30.83
C ILE A 72 18.35 23.39 -29.85
N LEU A 73 17.10 23.02 -29.67
CA LEU A 73 16.22 23.56 -28.64
C LEU A 73 16.22 22.61 -27.44
N LEU A 74 16.57 23.17 -26.30
CA LEU A 74 16.45 22.49 -25.03
C LEU A 74 15.34 23.18 -24.24
N SER A 75 14.31 22.42 -23.87
CA SER A 75 13.22 22.93 -23.06
C SER A 75 12.92 21.96 -21.91
N SER A 76 12.28 22.47 -20.88
CA SER A 76 11.99 21.69 -19.68
C SER A 76 10.67 22.15 -19.08
N ARG A 77 9.87 21.22 -18.57
CA ARG A 77 8.69 21.54 -17.76
C ARG A 77 8.76 20.83 -16.41
N ASN A 78 8.33 21.53 -15.38
CA ASN A 78 8.20 20.95 -14.05
C ASN A 78 7.06 19.90 -14.04
N ILE A 79 7.37 18.68 -13.63
CA ILE A 79 6.42 17.57 -13.52
C ILE A 79 6.32 17.06 -12.08
N ASN A 80 6.75 17.86 -11.12
CA ASN A 80 6.86 17.42 -9.72
C ASN A 80 5.50 17.01 -9.14
N ASP A 81 4.45 17.77 -9.40
CA ASP A 81 3.10 17.43 -8.92
C ASP A 81 2.55 16.18 -9.61
N PHE A 82 2.83 16.00 -10.89
CA PHE A 82 2.47 14.79 -11.61
C PHE A 82 3.21 13.56 -11.05
N ARG A 83 4.51 13.67 -10.77
CA ARG A 83 5.31 12.59 -10.15
C ARG A 83 4.85 12.26 -8.74
N LYS A 84 4.54 13.27 -7.93
CA LYS A 84 3.96 13.06 -6.59
C LYS A 84 2.63 12.32 -6.68
N ALA A 85 1.76 12.72 -7.59
CA ALA A 85 0.48 12.06 -7.83
C ALA A 85 0.68 10.59 -8.25
N GLN A 86 1.61 10.29 -9.16
CA GLN A 86 1.94 8.92 -9.55
C GLN A 86 2.46 8.06 -8.39
N ILE A 87 3.33 8.62 -7.53
CA ILE A 87 3.85 7.91 -6.35
C ILE A 87 2.70 7.59 -5.39
N ILE A 88 1.84 8.58 -5.10
CA ILE A 88 0.67 8.39 -4.24
C ILE A 88 -0.27 7.35 -4.87
N GLU A 89 -0.55 7.45 -6.16
CA GLU A 89 -1.40 6.49 -6.87
C GLU A 89 -0.82 5.07 -6.80
N THR A 90 0.48 4.91 -7.01
CA THR A 90 1.15 3.60 -6.92
C THR A 90 1.10 3.04 -5.51
N ALA A 91 1.33 3.85 -4.48
CA ALA A 91 1.23 3.46 -3.08
C ALA A 91 -0.21 3.05 -2.72
N VAL A 92 -1.19 3.84 -3.15
CA VAL A 92 -2.62 3.55 -2.95
C VAL A 92 -3.00 2.24 -3.65
N ARG A 93 -2.54 2.03 -4.89
CA ARG A 93 -2.82 0.80 -5.65
C ARG A 93 -2.23 -0.46 -5.02
N SER A 94 -1.09 -0.36 -4.34
CA SER A 94 -0.45 -1.51 -3.67
C SER A 94 -1.12 -1.88 -2.35
N GLU A 95 -1.81 -0.94 -1.70
CA GLU A 95 -2.42 -1.13 -0.37
C GLU A 95 -3.91 -1.44 -0.43
N TYR A 96 -4.62 -0.95 -1.46
CA TYR A 96 -6.09 -1.06 -1.56
C TYR A 96 -6.51 -1.85 -2.79
N ASP A 97 -7.56 -2.67 -2.65
CA ASP A 97 -8.23 -3.30 -3.79
C ASP A 97 -8.79 -2.22 -4.73
N TYR A 98 -9.46 -1.22 -4.14
CA TYR A 98 -9.95 -0.03 -4.82
C TYR A 98 -10.26 1.11 -3.82
N VAL A 99 -10.39 2.30 -4.39
CA VAL A 99 -10.84 3.50 -3.69
C VAL A 99 -12.10 4.02 -4.38
N ILE A 100 -13.12 4.35 -3.62
CA ILE A 100 -14.36 4.95 -4.12
C ILE A 100 -14.48 6.38 -3.60
N TYR A 101 -14.70 7.30 -4.51
CA TYR A 101 -15.09 8.70 -4.26
C TYR A 101 -16.61 8.76 -4.30
N ILE A 102 -17.25 9.13 -3.19
CA ILE A 102 -18.70 9.11 -2.99
C ILE A 102 -19.19 10.53 -2.78
N GLU A 103 -20.10 11.00 -3.64
CA GLU A 103 -20.88 12.22 -3.40
C GLU A 103 -22.19 11.83 -2.71
N ALA A 104 -22.19 11.81 -1.39
CA ALA A 104 -23.29 11.26 -0.58
C ALA A 104 -24.61 11.98 -0.82
N SER A 105 -24.59 13.31 -1.01
CA SER A 105 -25.78 14.11 -1.31
C SER A 105 -26.46 13.78 -2.63
N LYS A 106 -25.73 13.14 -3.56
CA LYS A 106 -26.24 12.75 -4.88
C LYS A 106 -26.44 11.23 -5.01
N ASN A 107 -26.15 10.46 -3.96
CA ASN A 107 -26.14 8.99 -4.00
C ASN A 107 -25.27 8.46 -5.16
N SER A 108 -24.17 9.11 -5.47
CA SER A 108 -23.32 8.79 -6.62
C SER A 108 -21.89 8.53 -6.23
N TYR A 109 -21.18 7.75 -7.06
CA TYR A 109 -19.79 7.48 -6.83
C TYR A 109 -18.98 7.29 -8.12
N VAL A 110 -17.66 7.42 -7.98
CA VAL A 110 -16.65 7.02 -8.96
C VAL A 110 -15.61 6.15 -8.26
N MET A 111 -15.25 5.03 -8.87
CA MET A 111 -14.28 4.08 -8.33
C MET A 111 -12.95 4.18 -9.08
N TYR A 112 -11.87 4.12 -8.32
CA TYR A 112 -10.50 4.00 -8.79
C TYR A 112 -9.93 2.66 -8.36
N THR A 113 -9.51 1.84 -9.32
CA THR A 113 -8.98 0.49 -9.07
C THR A 113 -7.60 0.32 -9.70
N SER A 114 -6.80 -0.56 -9.13
CA SER A 114 -5.50 -0.95 -9.68
C SER A 114 -5.61 -1.87 -10.90
N GLY A 115 -6.81 -2.36 -11.23
CA GLY A 115 -6.98 -3.35 -12.30
C GLY A 115 -6.51 -4.76 -11.91
N SER A 116 -6.39 -5.07 -10.62
CA SER A 116 -6.08 -6.43 -10.16
C SER A 116 -7.17 -7.40 -10.60
N GLU A 117 -6.77 -8.50 -11.28
CA GLU A 117 -7.67 -9.56 -11.77
C GLU A 117 -8.25 -10.44 -10.66
N SER A 118 -7.84 -10.25 -9.42
CA SER A 118 -8.15 -11.15 -8.30
C SER A 118 -9.57 -11.02 -7.75
N TYR A 119 -10.33 -10.01 -8.16
CA TYR A 119 -11.71 -9.80 -7.69
C TYR A 119 -12.58 -9.16 -8.79
N SER A 120 -13.90 -9.32 -8.66
CA SER A 120 -14.86 -8.65 -9.55
C SER A 120 -15.25 -7.30 -8.93
N PRO A 121 -14.78 -6.18 -9.47
CA PRO A 121 -15.11 -4.87 -8.92
C PRO A 121 -16.57 -4.49 -9.23
N PRO A 122 -17.18 -3.59 -8.42
CA PRO A 122 -18.44 -2.96 -8.79
C PRO A 122 -18.25 -2.08 -10.05
N PRO A 123 -19.34 -1.57 -10.67
CA PRO A 123 -19.23 -0.61 -11.77
C PRO A 123 -18.32 0.57 -11.43
N ILE A 124 -17.56 1.06 -12.42
CA ILE A 124 -16.59 2.16 -12.22
C ILE A 124 -17.26 3.45 -11.73
N ALA A 125 -18.52 3.69 -12.11
CA ALA A 125 -19.30 4.83 -11.65
C ALA A 125 -20.79 4.49 -11.64
N SER A 126 -21.55 5.12 -10.73
CA SER A 126 -23.01 5.04 -10.70
C SER A 126 -23.60 6.31 -10.06
N TYR A 127 -24.86 6.58 -10.42
CA TYR A 127 -25.74 7.58 -9.80
C TYR A 127 -26.71 6.93 -8.79
N ASP A 128 -26.45 5.68 -8.40
CA ASP A 128 -27.20 4.93 -7.40
C ASP A 128 -26.23 4.07 -6.58
N TYR A 129 -25.53 4.71 -5.66
CA TYR A 129 -24.57 4.02 -4.78
C TYR A 129 -25.26 2.95 -3.93
N ASP A 130 -26.37 3.28 -3.27
CA ASP A 130 -27.07 2.35 -2.38
C ASP A 130 -27.59 1.12 -3.13
N GLY A 131 -28.13 1.30 -4.35
CA GLY A 131 -28.58 0.20 -5.19
C GLY A 131 -27.45 -0.69 -5.68
N VAL A 132 -26.31 -0.11 -6.03
CA VAL A 132 -25.10 -0.88 -6.39
C VAL A 132 -24.58 -1.67 -5.20
N VAL A 133 -24.51 -1.08 -4.00
CA VAL A 133 -24.10 -1.79 -2.77
C VAL A 133 -25.01 -2.99 -2.50
N ALA A 134 -26.33 -2.81 -2.59
CA ALA A 134 -27.28 -3.89 -2.37
C ALA A 134 -27.12 -5.04 -3.38
N SER A 135 -26.94 -4.71 -4.67
CA SER A 135 -26.75 -5.72 -5.72
C SER A 135 -25.40 -6.44 -5.60
N TYR A 136 -24.34 -5.69 -5.30
CA TYR A 136 -22.98 -6.21 -5.13
C TYR A 136 -22.88 -7.16 -3.92
N ASN A 137 -23.44 -6.77 -2.77
CA ASN A 137 -23.46 -7.62 -1.58
C ASN A 137 -24.23 -8.92 -1.84
N ARG A 138 -25.36 -8.85 -2.54
CA ARG A 138 -26.14 -10.04 -2.89
C ARG A 138 -25.39 -11.02 -3.79
N GLN A 139 -24.48 -10.51 -4.61
CA GLN A 139 -23.71 -11.33 -5.54
C GLN A 139 -22.46 -11.94 -4.91
N TYR A 140 -21.79 -11.21 -4.01
CA TYR A 140 -20.44 -11.53 -3.54
C TYR A 140 -20.31 -11.80 -2.04
N MET A 141 -21.43 -11.81 -1.29
CA MET A 141 -21.43 -12.16 0.13
C MET A 141 -22.25 -13.42 0.39
N ALA A 142 -22.03 -14.05 1.54
CA ALA A 142 -22.88 -15.12 2.01
C ALA A 142 -24.31 -14.62 2.30
N PRO A 143 -25.37 -15.36 1.95
CA PRO A 143 -26.77 -14.91 2.07
C PRO A 143 -27.13 -14.37 3.46
N GLU A 144 -26.57 -14.96 4.50
CA GLU A 144 -26.83 -14.59 5.90
C GLU A 144 -26.32 -13.18 6.26
N LEU A 145 -25.38 -12.66 5.48
CA LEU A 145 -24.75 -11.35 5.72
C LEU A 145 -25.31 -10.23 4.83
N HIS A 146 -26.16 -10.56 3.84
CA HIS A 146 -26.62 -9.59 2.83
C HIS A 146 -27.33 -8.39 3.46
N GLU A 147 -28.33 -8.62 4.31
CA GLU A 147 -29.16 -7.56 4.87
C GLU A 147 -28.33 -6.67 5.81
N GLU A 148 -27.61 -7.29 6.73
CA GLU A 148 -26.80 -6.57 7.71
C GLU A 148 -25.71 -5.71 7.03
N MET A 149 -25.01 -6.26 6.06
CA MET A 149 -23.95 -5.53 5.37
C MET A 149 -24.50 -4.48 4.41
N THR A 150 -25.64 -4.74 3.78
CA THR A 150 -26.28 -3.73 2.93
C THR A 150 -26.73 -2.54 3.76
N GLU A 151 -27.35 -2.75 4.91
CA GLU A 151 -27.73 -1.68 5.83
C GLU A 151 -26.49 -0.88 6.29
N LYS A 152 -25.44 -1.55 6.74
CA LYS A 152 -24.20 -0.91 7.24
C LYS A 152 -23.48 -0.06 6.19
N LEU A 153 -23.67 -0.38 4.91
CA LEU A 153 -22.99 0.31 3.80
C LEU A 153 -23.86 1.34 3.09
N GLN A 154 -25.12 1.53 3.48
CA GLN A 154 -25.98 2.58 2.95
C GLN A 154 -25.57 3.96 3.45
N ILE A 155 -25.77 4.98 2.62
CA ILE A 155 -25.48 6.39 2.95
C ILE A 155 -26.17 6.80 4.25
N ALA A 156 -27.45 6.44 4.42
CA ALA A 156 -28.23 6.78 5.61
C ALA A 156 -27.62 6.24 6.91
N HIS A 157 -26.91 5.10 6.86
CA HIS A 157 -26.24 4.53 8.04
C HIS A 157 -24.84 5.13 8.25
N ILE A 158 -24.09 5.34 7.18
CA ILE A 158 -22.71 5.83 7.24
C ILE A 158 -22.63 7.29 7.66
N GLU A 159 -23.50 8.13 7.12
CA GLU A 159 -23.44 9.59 7.30
C GLU A 159 -23.44 10.05 8.77
N PRO A 160 -24.37 9.61 9.64
CA PRO A 160 -24.38 10.02 11.03
C PRO A 160 -23.12 9.57 11.80
N ILE A 161 -22.56 8.41 11.44
CA ILE A 161 -21.34 7.89 12.07
C ILE A 161 -20.13 8.73 11.66
N LEU A 162 -19.99 9.02 10.36
CA LEU A 162 -18.92 9.91 9.86
C LEU A 162 -19.02 11.30 10.46
N ARG A 163 -20.23 11.84 10.57
CA ARG A 163 -20.46 13.16 11.16
C ARG A 163 -19.99 13.22 12.61
N LYS A 164 -20.20 12.15 13.37
CA LYS A 164 -19.86 12.05 14.80
C LYS A 164 -18.39 11.69 15.05
N HIS A 165 -17.84 10.74 14.29
CA HIS A 165 -16.54 10.13 14.56
C HIS A 165 -15.44 10.51 13.58
N GLY A 166 -15.77 11.09 12.42
CA GLY A 166 -14.82 11.44 11.35
C GLY A 166 -14.42 10.28 10.47
N GLU A 167 -14.58 9.04 10.93
CA GLU A 167 -14.35 7.82 10.15
C GLU A 167 -15.35 6.72 10.52
N TYR A 168 -15.54 5.78 9.61
CA TYR A 168 -16.32 4.56 9.80
C TYR A 168 -15.59 3.37 9.18
N ILE A 169 -15.44 2.30 9.96
CA ILE A 169 -14.75 1.08 9.50
C ILE A 169 -15.71 -0.10 9.61
N VAL A 170 -15.85 -0.83 8.51
CA VAL A 170 -16.67 -2.04 8.40
C VAL A 170 -15.77 -3.19 7.96
N TYR A 171 -15.99 -4.34 8.57
CA TYR A 171 -15.35 -5.61 8.18
C TYR A 171 -16.41 -6.53 7.60
N GLY A 172 -16.09 -7.19 6.51
CA GLY A 172 -17.00 -8.14 5.86
C GLY A 172 -16.26 -9.26 5.19
N THR A 173 -16.89 -10.43 5.08
CA THR A 173 -16.37 -11.56 4.33
C THR A 173 -17.04 -11.58 2.96
N MET A 174 -16.24 -11.58 1.90
CA MET A 174 -16.69 -11.63 0.51
C MET A 174 -16.24 -12.94 -0.14
N ILE A 175 -17.06 -13.45 -1.04
CA ILE A 175 -16.76 -14.65 -1.83
C ILE A 175 -16.19 -14.18 -3.18
N GLU A 176 -14.87 -14.30 -3.33
CA GLU A 176 -14.15 -13.94 -4.56
C GLU A 176 -13.55 -15.19 -5.17
N ASN A 177 -13.93 -15.52 -6.42
CA ASN A 177 -13.50 -16.75 -7.10
C ASN A 177 -13.74 -18.04 -6.30
N GLY A 178 -14.85 -18.09 -5.53
CA GLY A 178 -15.20 -19.24 -4.68
C GLY A 178 -14.39 -19.31 -3.37
N VAL A 179 -13.58 -18.31 -3.05
CA VAL A 179 -12.79 -18.25 -1.81
C VAL A 179 -13.30 -17.12 -0.92
N ASN A 180 -13.42 -17.40 0.37
CA ASN A 180 -13.77 -16.39 1.36
C ASN A 180 -12.57 -15.45 1.59
N ARG A 181 -12.80 -14.16 1.37
CA ARG A 181 -11.82 -13.10 1.60
C ARG A 181 -12.33 -12.12 2.67
N GLU A 182 -11.48 -11.82 3.61
CA GLU A 182 -11.78 -10.86 4.66
C GLU A 182 -11.44 -9.44 4.18
N LYS A 183 -12.43 -8.58 4.11
CA LYS A 183 -12.27 -7.21 3.62
C LYS A 183 -12.49 -6.20 4.73
N LYS A 184 -11.65 -5.17 4.72
CA LYS A 184 -11.81 -3.97 5.53
C LYS A 184 -12.22 -2.82 4.62
N MET A 185 -13.34 -2.21 4.90
CA MET A 185 -13.84 -1.01 4.23
C MET A 185 -13.75 0.15 5.21
N ARG A 186 -13.05 1.21 4.83
CA ARG A 186 -12.89 2.42 5.64
C ARG A 186 -13.46 3.60 4.89
N PHE A 187 -14.37 4.31 5.55
CA PHE A 187 -14.97 5.55 5.07
C PHE A 187 -14.39 6.73 5.85
N SER A 188 -14.10 7.82 5.16
CA SER A 188 -13.62 9.08 5.74
C SER A 188 -14.05 10.26 4.87
N TYR A 189 -14.11 11.47 5.44
CA TYR A 189 -14.37 12.66 4.65
C TYR A 189 -13.18 13.00 3.75
N TYR A 190 -13.47 13.26 2.47
CA TYR A 190 -12.60 13.98 1.56
C TYR A 190 -12.87 15.48 1.63
N ASP A 191 -14.15 15.86 1.56
CA ASP A 191 -14.62 17.22 1.71
C ASP A 191 -15.89 17.21 2.56
N ARG A 192 -15.75 17.73 3.80
CA ARG A 192 -16.84 17.69 4.78
C ARG A 192 -17.97 18.67 4.44
N GLU A 193 -17.63 19.81 3.84
CA GLU A 193 -18.62 20.84 3.51
C GLU A 193 -19.52 20.39 2.37
N LYS A 194 -18.94 19.69 1.39
CA LYS A 194 -19.67 19.15 0.23
C LYS A 194 -20.24 17.76 0.47
N ASN A 195 -20.05 17.19 1.66
CA ASN A 195 -20.44 15.82 2.01
C ASN A 195 -19.88 14.76 1.03
N ILE A 196 -18.58 14.91 0.73
CA ILE A 196 -17.85 13.99 -0.13
C ILE A 196 -16.99 13.06 0.72
N TRP A 197 -17.07 11.77 0.44
CA TRP A 197 -16.35 10.73 1.18
C TRP A 197 -15.37 9.98 0.30
N LEU A 198 -14.32 9.44 0.92
CA LEU A 198 -13.51 8.38 0.36
C LEU A 198 -13.79 7.09 1.10
N MET A 199 -14.06 6.04 0.34
CA MET A 199 -14.08 4.66 0.83
C MET A 199 -12.87 3.92 0.27
N THR A 200 -12.09 3.28 1.15
CA THR A 200 -11.00 2.38 0.76
C THR A 200 -11.35 0.96 1.14
N ARG A 201 -11.08 0.00 0.24
CA ARG A 201 -11.22 -1.42 0.52
C ARG A 201 -9.86 -2.11 0.49
N THR A 202 -9.57 -2.88 1.53
CA THR A 202 -8.32 -3.63 1.68
C THR A 202 -8.63 -5.10 1.96
N ASP A 203 -7.93 -6.01 1.29
CA ASP A 203 -7.91 -7.42 1.66
C ASP A 203 -7.04 -7.61 2.92
N ILE A 204 -7.62 -8.15 3.96
CA ILE A 204 -6.95 -8.40 5.25
C ILE A 204 -6.91 -9.90 5.59
N THR A 205 -7.18 -10.76 4.62
CA THR A 205 -7.25 -12.22 4.82
C THR A 205 -5.94 -12.76 5.39
N GLU A 206 -4.84 -12.48 4.73
CA GLU A 206 -3.51 -12.94 5.17
C GLU A 206 -3.16 -12.39 6.56
N ILE A 207 -3.41 -11.11 6.81
CA ILE A 207 -3.14 -10.47 8.11
C ILE A 207 -3.95 -11.15 9.23
N LYS A 208 -5.22 -11.48 8.97
CA LYS A 208 -6.06 -12.19 9.95
C LYS A 208 -5.58 -13.63 10.18
N GLU A 209 -5.19 -14.33 9.12
CA GLU A 209 -4.65 -15.68 9.20
C GLU A 209 -3.33 -15.73 9.97
N GLU A 210 -2.40 -14.85 9.67
CA GLU A 210 -1.14 -14.72 10.42
C GLU A 210 -1.37 -14.42 11.90
N ARG A 211 -2.28 -13.50 12.22
CA ARG A 211 -2.63 -13.20 13.61
C ARG A 211 -3.23 -14.39 14.33
N LYS A 212 -4.09 -15.15 13.66
CA LYS A 212 -4.69 -16.37 14.22
C LYS A 212 -3.62 -17.43 14.47
N GLN A 213 -2.73 -17.67 13.52
CA GLN A 213 -1.61 -18.63 13.69
C GLN A 213 -0.68 -18.21 14.81
N LYS A 214 -0.32 -16.93 14.89
CA LYS A 214 0.53 -16.38 15.95
C LYS A 214 -0.10 -16.60 17.33
N LYS A 215 -1.42 -16.37 17.47
CA LYS A 215 -2.15 -16.58 18.71
C LYS A 215 -2.13 -18.05 19.13
N LEU A 216 -2.43 -18.98 18.19
CA LEU A 216 -2.41 -20.41 18.45
C LEU A 216 -1.01 -20.89 18.87
N LEU A 217 0.03 -20.40 18.22
CA LEU A 217 1.42 -20.74 18.56
C LEU A 217 1.77 -20.22 19.97
N GLN A 218 1.33 -19.03 20.33
CA GLN A 218 1.57 -18.45 21.64
C GLN A 218 0.85 -19.26 22.75
N GLU A 219 -0.39 -19.68 22.52
CA GLU A 219 -1.15 -20.54 23.43
C GLU A 219 -0.49 -21.91 23.60
N ALA A 220 -0.04 -22.52 22.51
CA ALA A 220 0.69 -23.80 22.54
C ALA A 220 2.01 -23.67 23.30
N LEU A 221 2.77 -22.59 23.11
CA LEU A 221 4.02 -22.33 23.82
C LEU A 221 3.78 -22.13 25.33
N GLN A 222 2.74 -21.41 25.72
CA GLN A 222 2.36 -21.22 27.11
C GLN A 222 2.01 -22.56 27.77
N SER A 223 1.23 -23.41 27.09
CA SER A 223 0.85 -24.73 27.56
C SER A 223 2.08 -25.64 27.74
N ALA A 224 2.97 -25.66 26.74
CA ALA A 224 4.21 -26.44 26.80
C ALA A 224 5.13 -25.99 27.95
N ASN A 225 5.26 -24.69 28.18
CA ASN A 225 6.05 -24.14 29.27
C ASN A 225 5.44 -24.46 30.63
N ALA A 226 4.12 -24.43 30.78
CA ALA A 226 3.43 -24.83 32.01
C ALA A 226 3.67 -26.35 32.32
N ALA A 227 3.53 -27.19 31.29
CA ALA A 227 3.81 -28.63 31.43
C ALA A 227 5.28 -28.92 31.82
N ASN A 228 6.22 -28.20 31.20
CA ASN A 228 7.66 -28.35 31.56
C ASN A 228 7.96 -27.90 32.99
N ARG A 229 7.37 -26.81 33.45
CA ARG A 229 7.51 -26.37 34.86
C ARG A 229 6.96 -27.42 35.82
N ALA A 230 5.74 -27.91 35.57
CA ALA A 230 5.11 -28.95 36.39
C ALA A 230 5.97 -30.23 36.43
N LYS A 231 6.56 -30.65 35.30
CA LYS A 231 7.48 -31.78 35.22
C LYS A 231 8.74 -31.52 36.03
N THR A 232 9.32 -30.34 35.95
CA THR A 232 10.55 -30.00 36.73
C THR A 232 10.27 -29.97 38.22
N ASP A 233 9.16 -29.40 38.64
CA ASP A 233 8.73 -29.35 40.04
C ASP A 233 8.44 -30.75 40.57
N PHE A 234 7.80 -31.60 39.77
CA PHE A 234 7.56 -33.00 40.12
C PHE A 234 8.87 -33.76 40.32
N LEU A 235 9.82 -33.67 39.38
CA LEU A 235 11.12 -34.35 39.47
C LEU A 235 11.94 -33.84 40.65
N SER A 236 11.87 -32.54 40.96
CA SER A 236 12.55 -31.95 42.12
C SER A 236 12.02 -32.52 43.45
N ARG A 237 10.69 -32.57 43.58
CA ARG A 237 10.04 -33.17 44.77
C ARG A 237 10.38 -34.67 44.92
N MET A 238 10.23 -35.42 43.83
CA MET A 238 10.56 -36.83 43.82
C MET A 238 12.02 -37.10 44.23
N SER A 239 12.98 -36.31 43.71
CA SER A 239 14.38 -36.39 44.06
C SER A 239 14.63 -36.13 45.55
N HIS A 240 13.94 -35.16 46.15
CA HIS A 240 14.00 -34.87 47.58
C HIS A 240 13.41 -36.00 48.41
N ASP A 241 12.24 -36.53 48.03
CA ASP A 241 11.51 -37.56 48.75
C ASP A 241 12.23 -38.91 48.69
N ILE A 242 12.99 -39.17 47.63
CA ILE A 242 13.85 -40.38 47.52
C ILE A 242 15.15 -40.20 48.30
N ARG A 243 15.77 -39.02 48.30
CA ARG A 243 17.04 -38.75 48.97
C ARG A 243 16.93 -38.89 50.51
N THR A 244 15.82 -38.46 51.07
CA THR A 244 15.61 -38.46 52.54
C THR A 244 15.65 -39.86 53.12
N PRO A 245 14.89 -40.86 52.66
CA PRO A 245 14.99 -42.25 53.21
C PRO A 245 16.31 -42.92 52.86
N ILE A 246 16.89 -42.65 51.67
CA ILE A 246 18.21 -43.22 51.33
C ILE A 246 19.27 -42.71 52.28
N ASN A 247 19.32 -41.44 52.60
CA ASN A 247 20.29 -40.90 53.55
C ASN A 247 20.07 -41.47 54.98
N ALA A 248 18.80 -41.69 55.37
CA ALA A 248 18.50 -42.34 56.64
C ALA A 248 19.03 -43.79 56.70
N ILE A 249 18.84 -44.59 55.65
CA ILE A 249 19.35 -45.93 55.52
C ILE A 249 20.91 -45.99 55.59
N VAL A 250 21.54 -45.10 54.74
CA VAL A 250 23.01 -45.01 54.73
C VAL A 250 23.58 -44.60 56.13
N GLY A 251 22.90 -43.64 56.77
CA GLY A 251 23.29 -43.20 58.10
C GLY A 251 23.14 -44.28 59.14
N MET A 252 22.08 -45.12 59.12
CA MET A 252 21.90 -46.24 60.00
C MET A 252 22.94 -47.38 59.78
N THR A 253 23.26 -47.65 58.51
CA THR A 253 24.30 -48.68 58.20
C THR A 253 25.70 -48.24 58.61
N ALA A 254 25.99 -46.92 58.56
CA ALA A 254 27.28 -46.40 59.05
C ALA A 254 27.46 -46.42 60.58
N ILE A 255 26.37 -46.52 61.35
CA ILE A 255 26.40 -46.59 62.82
C ILE A 255 26.43 -48.06 63.32
N ALA A 256 25.98 -49.00 62.49
CA ALA A 256 25.86 -50.41 62.86
C ALA A 256 27.08 -51.24 62.45
N GLY A 257 28.08 -50.70 61.79
CA GLY A 257 29.38 -51.27 61.46
C GLY A 257 30.49 -50.62 62.22
#